data_7c483e962442e28252e1a46fa1c5900e
#
_entry.id   7c483e962442e28252e1a46fa1c5900e
#
_cell.length_a   1.000
_cell.length_b   1.000
_cell.length_c   1.000
_cell.angle_alpha   90.00
_cell.angle_beta   90.00
_cell.angle_gamma   90.00
#
_symmetry.space_group_name_H-M   'P 1'
#
loop_
_entity.id
_entity.type
_entity.pdbx_description
1 polymer ?
#
loop_
_entity_poly.entity_id
_entity_poly.type
_entity_poly.pdbx_seq_one_letter_code
_entity_poly.pdbx_strand_id
1 'polypeptide(L)'
;PKVVFERPKHRGRMWKRAWVDAVDQLISWTEMFRLVQNEGLGMISQGTREWTNYIVRADVTPHLATRAGIAVRVQGLTRFYALMVTRDQKVQLVKSLHQESVLAESEFGWSFGDTLHMSLGVDGDELWGEINGQVVLSARDSSLDSGAIGLVIADGRSATHKVEVTKTD
;
A
#
# COMPACT_ATOMS: atom_id res chain seq x y z
N PRO A 1 9.21 -17.81 2.11
CA PRO A 1 9.31 -17.03 3.35
C PRO A 1 8.23 -15.95 3.41
N LYS A 2 7.75 -15.72 4.62
CA LYS A 2 6.70 -14.75 4.91
C LYS A 2 7.25 -13.69 5.84
N VAL A 3 7.03 -12.44 5.51
CA VAL A 3 7.38 -11.31 6.38
C VAL A 3 6.09 -10.66 6.87
N VAL A 4 6.00 -10.46 8.17
CA VAL A 4 4.82 -9.87 8.81
C VAL A 4 5.25 -8.65 9.62
N PHE A 5 4.66 -7.52 9.31
CA PHE A 5 4.83 -6.29 10.07
C PHE A 5 3.59 -6.08 10.93
N GLU A 6 3.71 -6.45 12.19
CA GLU A 6 2.68 -6.23 13.20
C GLU A 6 3.24 -5.38 14.33
N ARG A 7 2.36 -4.68 15.01
CA ARG A 7 2.76 -4.00 16.23
C ARG A 7 3.20 -5.04 17.27
N PRO A 8 4.41 -4.93 17.84
CA PRO A 8 4.82 -5.77 18.95
C PRO A 8 3.88 -5.59 20.14
N LYS A 9 3.56 -6.66 20.86
CA LYS A 9 2.74 -6.62 22.08
C LYS A 9 3.35 -5.75 23.18
N HIS A 10 4.64 -5.46 23.09
CA HIS A 10 5.37 -4.57 24.00
C HIS A 10 5.70 -3.26 23.29
N ARG A 11 5.45 -2.14 23.98
CA ARG A 11 5.68 -0.78 23.49
C ARG A 11 7.17 -0.51 23.20
N GLY A 12 7.67 -0.96 22.07
CA GLY A 12 9.03 -0.70 21.61
C GLY A 12 9.03 0.31 20.45
N ARG A 13 9.97 1.25 20.47
CA ARG A 13 10.16 2.23 19.38
C ARG A 13 10.79 1.63 18.11
N MET A 14 11.25 0.38 18.17
CA MET A 14 12.10 -0.19 17.12
C MET A 14 11.37 -0.47 15.80
N TRP A 15 10.12 -0.86 15.84
CA TRP A 15 9.38 -1.20 14.65
C TRP A 15 9.03 0.01 13.75
N LYS A 16 8.85 1.20 14.35
CA LYS A 16 8.66 2.43 13.59
C LYS A 16 9.89 2.80 12.76
N ARG A 17 11.07 2.51 13.28
CA ARG A 17 12.33 2.81 12.60
C ARG A 17 12.62 1.90 11.40
N ALA A 18 11.94 0.77 11.31
CA ALA A 18 12.09 -0.15 10.19
C ALA A 18 11.40 0.36 8.91
N TRP A 19 10.52 1.38 9.01
CA TRP A 19 9.82 1.98 7.89
C TRP A 19 10.50 3.27 7.43
N VAL A 20 10.66 3.40 6.13
CA VAL A 20 11.06 4.67 5.51
C VAL A 20 9.83 5.56 5.42
N ASP A 21 9.89 6.70 6.08
CA ASP A 21 8.77 7.58 6.33
C ASP A 21 8.79 8.78 5.37
N ALA A 22 7.79 8.88 4.53
CA ALA A 22 7.54 9.99 3.62
C ALA A 22 6.06 10.42 3.70
N VAL A 23 5.57 10.58 4.93
CA VAL A 23 4.25 11.16 5.26
C VAL A 23 4.43 12.28 6.27
N ASP A 24 3.47 13.18 6.36
CA ASP A 24 3.51 14.29 7.31
C ASP A 24 3.51 13.81 8.76
N GLN A 25 2.72 12.78 9.04
CA GLN A 25 2.70 12.15 10.37
C GLN A 25 2.56 10.64 10.27
N LEU A 26 3.39 9.93 11.02
CA LEU A 26 3.25 8.51 11.31
C LEU A 26 3.02 8.34 12.82
N ILE A 27 1.81 7.96 13.18
CA ILE A 27 1.41 7.74 14.59
C ILE A 27 1.39 6.24 14.86
N SER A 28 2.23 5.81 15.79
CA SER A 28 2.47 4.39 16.06
C SER A 28 2.23 3.94 17.50
N TRP A 29 1.59 4.77 18.30
CA TRP A 29 1.35 4.49 19.74
C TRP A 29 -0.01 3.86 20.04
N THR A 30 -0.86 3.72 19.03
CA THR A 30 -2.10 2.95 19.09
C THR A 30 -1.89 1.55 18.51
N GLU A 31 -2.89 0.70 18.48
CA GLU A 31 -2.80 -0.64 17.88
C GLU A 31 -2.68 -0.64 16.36
N MET A 32 -2.63 0.53 15.74
CA MET A 32 -2.59 0.73 14.30
C MET A 32 -1.48 1.68 13.88
N PHE A 33 -0.98 1.52 12.67
CA PHE A 33 -0.29 2.58 11.95
C PHE A 33 -1.30 3.63 11.52
N ARG A 34 -1.10 4.87 11.91
CA ARG A 34 -1.86 6.00 11.37
C ARG A 34 -0.95 6.85 10.52
N LEU A 35 -1.36 7.05 9.29
CA LEU A 35 -0.68 7.92 8.33
C LEU A 35 -1.51 9.17 8.16
N VAL A 36 -0.84 10.31 8.15
CA VAL A 36 -1.44 11.63 7.85
C VAL A 36 -0.62 12.28 6.75
N GLN A 37 -1.29 12.71 5.71
CA GLN A 37 -0.71 13.48 4.61
C GLN A 37 -1.64 14.64 4.30
N ASN A 38 -1.20 15.86 4.55
CA ASN A 38 -2.05 17.04 4.42
C ASN A 38 -2.31 17.41 2.96
N GLU A 39 -1.29 17.27 2.13
CA GLU A 39 -1.38 17.59 0.70
C GLU A 39 -0.55 16.60 -0.12
N GLY A 40 -1.14 16.14 -1.21
CA GLY A 40 -0.49 15.23 -2.15
C GLY A 40 -0.36 13.82 -1.64
N LEU A 41 0.53 13.06 -2.25
CA LEU A 41 0.78 11.66 -1.97
C LEU A 41 1.90 11.49 -0.94
N GLY A 42 1.62 10.74 0.11
CA GLY A 42 2.60 10.28 1.09
C GLY A 42 2.71 8.77 1.09
N MET A 43 3.83 8.25 1.54
CA MET A 43 4.09 6.82 1.60
C MET A 43 5.01 6.50 2.76
N ILE A 44 4.77 5.38 3.42
CA ILE A 44 5.80 4.70 4.20
C ILE A 44 6.15 3.40 3.49
N SER A 45 7.42 3.03 3.47
CA SER A 45 7.90 1.85 2.76
C SER A 45 8.80 0.99 3.63
N GLN A 46 8.80 -0.32 3.35
CA GLN A 46 9.61 -1.31 4.06
C GLN A 46 10.00 -2.43 3.12
N GLY A 47 11.24 -2.90 3.24
CA GLY A 47 11.79 -3.96 2.42
C GLY A 47 13.03 -3.52 1.66
N THR A 48 13.44 -4.34 0.69
CA THR A 48 14.64 -4.08 -0.09
C THR A 48 14.32 -3.96 -1.58
N ARG A 49 15.26 -3.39 -2.33
CA ARG A 49 15.18 -3.31 -3.79
C ARG A 49 15.27 -4.65 -4.50
N GLU A 50 15.65 -5.70 -3.78
CA GLU A 50 15.87 -7.04 -4.34
C GLU A 50 14.61 -7.91 -4.39
N TRP A 51 13.53 -7.47 -3.74
CA TRP A 51 12.28 -8.21 -3.76
C TRP A 51 11.62 -8.11 -5.15
N THR A 52 11.35 -9.25 -5.75
CA THR A 52 10.86 -9.32 -7.14
C THR A 52 9.39 -9.74 -7.21
N ASN A 53 9.08 -10.96 -6.75
CA ASN A 53 7.77 -11.58 -6.89
C ASN A 53 7.17 -11.87 -5.52
N TYR A 54 6.10 -11.19 -5.18
CA TYR A 54 5.49 -11.30 -3.85
C TYR A 54 4.07 -10.74 -3.83
N ILE A 55 3.39 -11.00 -2.73
CA ILE A 55 2.07 -10.44 -2.44
C ILE A 55 2.17 -9.68 -1.13
N VAL A 56 1.72 -8.44 -1.12
CA VAL A 56 1.50 -7.68 0.11
C VAL A 56 0.02 -7.70 0.47
N ARG A 57 -0.27 -7.89 1.75
CA ARG A 57 -1.62 -7.82 2.32
C ARG A 57 -1.63 -6.85 3.47
N ALA A 58 -2.64 -6.01 3.53
CA ALA A 58 -2.81 -5.05 4.62
C ALA A 58 -4.29 -4.75 4.85
N ASP A 59 -4.63 -4.52 6.10
CA ASP A 59 -5.96 -4.05 6.49
C ASP A 59 -5.92 -2.53 6.57
N VAL A 60 -6.48 -1.86 5.58
CA VAL A 60 -6.44 -0.40 5.43
C VAL A 60 -7.81 0.19 5.75
N THR A 61 -7.82 1.15 6.67
CA THR A 61 -9.03 1.89 7.03
C THR A 61 -8.83 3.37 6.67
N PRO A 62 -9.33 3.83 5.52
CA PRO A 62 -9.31 5.25 5.19
C PRO A 62 -10.32 6.01 6.07
N HIS A 63 -9.86 7.03 6.78
CA HIS A 63 -10.75 7.86 7.62
C HIS A 63 -11.23 9.11 6.91
N LEU A 64 -10.33 9.76 6.16
CA LEU A 64 -10.63 10.91 5.31
C LEU A 64 -9.44 11.05 4.37
N ALA A 65 -9.63 10.73 3.11
CA ALA A 65 -8.55 10.74 2.13
C ALA A 65 -9.12 10.85 0.71
N THR A 66 -8.35 11.39 -0.21
CA THR A 66 -8.69 11.30 -1.63
C THR A 66 -8.33 9.94 -2.20
N ARG A 67 -7.23 9.35 -1.72
CA ARG A 67 -6.80 7.99 -2.09
C ARG A 67 -6.08 7.33 -0.92
N ALA A 68 -6.24 6.03 -0.78
CA ALA A 68 -5.49 5.23 0.19
C ALA A 68 -5.29 3.80 -0.32
N GLY A 69 -4.17 3.20 0.01
CA GLY A 69 -3.90 1.82 -0.41
C GLY A 69 -2.50 1.33 -0.08
N ILE A 70 -2.07 0.38 -0.90
CA ILE A 70 -0.81 -0.35 -0.74
C ILE A 70 0.00 -0.31 -2.03
N ALA A 71 1.31 -0.44 -1.92
CA ALA A 71 2.23 -0.37 -3.04
C ALA A 71 3.22 -1.54 -3.05
N VAL A 72 3.67 -1.88 -4.24
CA VAL A 72 4.70 -2.89 -4.49
C VAL A 72 5.78 -2.34 -5.41
N ARG A 73 6.92 -3.01 -5.46
CA ARG A 73 8.10 -2.63 -6.24
C ARG A 73 8.46 -1.16 -6.05
N VAL A 74 8.39 -0.72 -4.80
CA VAL A 74 8.71 0.65 -4.41
C VAL A 74 10.23 0.85 -4.51
N GLN A 75 10.64 1.75 -5.36
CA GLN A 75 12.03 2.17 -5.56
C GLN A 75 12.24 3.63 -5.14
N GLY A 76 11.19 4.28 -4.70
CA GLY A 76 11.16 5.67 -4.25
C GLY A 76 9.74 6.22 -4.32
N LEU A 77 9.55 7.46 -3.85
CA LEU A 77 8.23 8.10 -3.78
C LEU A 77 7.58 8.32 -5.16
N THR A 78 8.35 8.30 -6.22
CA THR A 78 7.88 8.50 -7.60
C THR A 78 8.06 7.25 -8.49
N ARG A 79 8.40 6.09 -7.91
CA ARG A 79 8.65 4.86 -8.65
C ARG A 79 8.05 3.67 -7.90
N PHE A 80 6.83 3.27 -8.28
CA PHE A 80 6.09 2.16 -7.65
C PHE A 80 4.87 1.74 -8.48
N TYR A 81 4.28 0.60 -8.12
CA TYR A 81 2.90 0.25 -8.44
C TYR A 81 2.06 0.33 -7.17
N ALA A 82 0.81 0.78 -7.28
CA ALA A 82 -0.08 0.85 -6.14
C ALA A 82 -1.51 0.45 -6.48
N LEU A 83 -2.16 -0.22 -5.53
CA LEU A 83 -3.60 -0.45 -5.51
C LEU A 83 -4.21 0.54 -4.52
N MET A 84 -5.07 1.42 -5.00
CA MET A 84 -5.67 2.47 -4.19
C MET A 84 -7.18 2.53 -4.40
N VAL A 85 -7.92 2.71 -3.31
CA VAL A 85 -9.31 3.16 -3.37
C VAL A 85 -9.33 4.67 -3.42
N THR A 86 -10.28 5.23 -4.16
CA THR A 86 -10.42 6.66 -4.39
C THR A 86 -11.72 7.18 -3.79
N ARG A 87 -11.73 8.47 -3.44
CA ARG A 87 -12.89 9.13 -2.84
C ARG A 87 -14.13 9.10 -3.73
N ASP A 88 -13.95 9.07 -5.03
CA ASP A 88 -15.04 8.98 -6.02
C ASP A 88 -15.53 7.54 -6.27
N GLN A 89 -15.32 6.64 -5.30
CA GLN A 89 -15.84 5.26 -5.31
C GLN A 89 -15.27 4.40 -6.43
N LYS A 90 -13.96 4.50 -6.63
CA LYS A 90 -13.23 3.65 -7.55
C LYS A 90 -12.09 2.92 -6.86
N VAL A 91 -11.61 1.88 -7.49
CA VAL A 91 -10.32 1.26 -7.21
C VAL A 91 -9.43 1.41 -8.42
N GLN A 92 -8.19 1.77 -8.20
CA GLN A 92 -7.20 1.99 -9.26
C GLN A 92 -5.95 1.16 -9.01
N LEU A 93 -5.43 0.57 -10.06
CA LEU A 93 -4.07 0.03 -10.12
C LEU A 93 -3.23 1.04 -10.91
N VAL A 94 -2.32 1.71 -10.24
CA VAL A 94 -1.53 2.79 -10.83
C VAL A 94 -0.06 2.41 -10.93
N LYS A 95 0.59 2.95 -11.94
CA LYS A 95 2.04 3.00 -12.07
C LYS A 95 2.51 4.43 -11.87
N SER A 96 3.48 4.61 -10.99
CA SER A 96 4.26 5.84 -10.90
C SER A 96 5.66 5.57 -11.45
N LEU A 97 6.03 6.31 -12.46
CA LEU A 97 7.37 6.31 -13.06
C LEU A 97 7.72 7.77 -13.34
N HIS A 98 7.96 8.54 -12.28
CA HIS A 98 8.02 10.00 -12.20
C HIS A 98 6.67 10.69 -12.47
N GLN A 99 5.85 10.14 -13.32
CA GLN A 99 4.45 10.53 -13.53
C GLN A 99 3.54 9.33 -13.30
N GLU A 100 2.34 9.59 -12.77
CA GLU A 100 1.34 8.55 -12.58
C GLU A 100 0.60 8.23 -13.87
N SER A 101 0.33 6.94 -14.07
CA SER A 101 -0.61 6.44 -15.06
C SER A 101 -1.49 5.35 -14.45
N VAL A 102 -2.74 5.30 -14.84
CA VAL A 102 -3.70 4.28 -14.40
C VAL A 102 -3.56 3.07 -15.33
N LEU A 103 -3.18 1.92 -14.78
CA LEU A 103 -3.08 0.66 -15.52
C LEU A 103 -4.44 -0.02 -15.65
N ALA A 104 -5.24 0.03 -14.59
CA ALA A 104 -6.60 -0.51 -14.55
C ALA A 104 -7.42 0.25 -13.52
N GLU A 105 -8.74 0.33 -13.74
CA GLU A 105 -9.67 1.03 -12.88
C GLU A 105 -11.04 0.35 -12.92
N SER A 106 -11.76 0.32 -11.81
CA SER A 106 -13.16 -0.07 -11.76
C SER A 106 -13.91 0.66 -10.66
N GLU A 107 -15.23 0.63 -10.73
CA GLU A 107 -16.07 1.10 -9.64
C GLU A 107 -15.90 0.20 -8.42
N PHE A 108 -15.81 0.81 -7.25
CA PHE A 108 -15.70 0.13 -5.99
C PHE A 108 -16.36 0.94 -4.87
N GLY A 109 -17.47 0.44 -4.35
CA GLY A 109 -18.22 1.10 -3.27
C GLY A 109 -17.54 0.88 -1.91
N TRP A 110 -17.23 1.96 -1.23
CA TRP A 110 -16.67 1.94 0.13
C TRP A 110 -16.99 3.24 0.86
N SER A 111 -16.84 3.24 2.16
CA SER A 111 -17.09 4.41 3.01
C SER A 111 -15.90 4.67 3.94
N PHE A 112 -15.72 5.93 4.33
CA PHE A 112 -14.73 6.27 5.36
C PHE A 112 -15.01 5.48 6.64
N GLY A 113 -13.95 4.95 7.24
CA GLY A 113 -14.04 4.08 8.42
C GLY A 113 -14.19 2.59 8.11
N ASP A 114 -14.48 2.22 6.87
CA ASP A 114 -14.46 0.80 6.47
C ASP A 114 -13.03 0.26 6.53
N THR A 115 -12.87 -0.93 7.07
CA THR A 115 -11.62 -1.67 7.00
C THR A 115 -11.60 -2.52 5.74
N LEU A 116 -10.69 -2.21 4.83
CA LEU A 116 -10.52 -2.90 3.56
C LEU A 116 -9.37 -3.88 3.67
N HIS A 117 -9.64 -5.17 3.47
CA HIS A 117 -8.61 -6.19 3.39
C HIS A 117 -8.00 -6.17 2.00
N MET A 118 -6.93 -5.41 1.82
CA MET A 118 -6.29 -5.19 0.53
C MET A 118 -5.14 -6.16 0.30
N SER A 119 -5.01 -6.63 -0.94
CA SER A 119 -3.91 -7.47 -1.40
C SER A 119 -3.42 -6.96 -2.74
N LEU A 120 -2.13 -6.85 -2.91
CA LEU A 120 -1.51 -6.52 -4.18
C LEU A 120 -0.38 -7.50 -4.46
N GLY A 121 -0.52 -8.26 -5.52
CA GLY A 121 0.44 -9.25 -5.96
C GLY A 121 1.19 -8.81 -7.20
N VAL A 122 2.43 -9.25 -7.29
CA VAL A 122 3.29 -9.05 -8.45
C VAL A 122 4.13 -10.30 -8.71
N ASP A 123 4.09 -10.75 -9.96
CA ASP A 123 4.86 -11.91 -10.43
C ASP A 123 5.27 -11.67 -11.88
N GLY A 124 6.57 -11.53 -12.15
CA GLY A 124 7.06 -11.12 -13.45
C GLY A 124 6.46 -9.76 -13.84
N ASP A 125 5.72 -9.72 -14.93
CA ASP A 125 5.01 -8.54 -15.43
C ASP A 125 3.52 -8.51 -15.01
N GLU A 126 3.04 -9.53 -14.31
CA GLU A 126 1.67 -9.60 -13.84
C GLU A 126 1.48 -8.86 -12.52
N LEU A 127 0.41 -8.06 -12.47
CA LEU A 127 -0.04 -7.38 -11.27
C LEU A 127 -1.52 -7.70 -11.05
N TRP A 128 -1.90 -7.96 -9.81
CA TRP A 128 -3.31 -8.15 -9.46
C TRP A 128 -3.61 -7.57 -8.08
N GLY A 129 -4.76 -6.96 -7.98
CA GLY A 129 -5.28 -6.39 -6.74
C GLY A 129 -6.53 -7.13 -6.28
N GLU A 130 -6.59 -7.37 -4.98
CA GLU A 130 -7.76 -7.95 -4.31
C GLU A 130 -8.23 -7.03 -3.21
N ILE A 131 -9.53 -6.94 -3.00
CA ILE A 131 -10.14 -6.30 -1.85
C ILE A 131 -11.21 -7.23 -1.29
N ASN A 132 -11.13 -7.48 0.04
CA ASN A 132 -12.07 -8.33 0.74
C ASN A 132 -12.19 -9.75 0.11
N GLY A 133 -11.06 -10.30 -0.34
CA GLY A 133 -10.98 -11.66 -0.88
C GLY A 133 -11.38 -11.80 -2.35
N GLN A 134 -11.69 -10.71 -3.04
CA GLN A 134 -12.05 -10.74 -4.47
C GLN A 134 -11.04 -9.97 -5.31
N VAL A 135 -10.62 -10.54 -6.43
CA VAL A 135 -9.79 -9.84 -7.42
C VAL A 135 -10.62 -8.70 -8.02
N VAL A 136 -10.16 -7.48 -7.84
CA VAL A 136 -10.83 -6.28 -8.34
C VAL A 136 -10.20 -5.73 -9.61
N LEU A 137 -8.88 -5.86 -9.76
CA LEU A 137 -8.11 -5.38 -10.91
C LEU A 137 -6.94 -6.31 -11.22
N SER A 138 -6.56 -6.35 -12.48
CA SER A 138 -5.31 -6.96 -12.94
C SER A 138 -4.73 -6.17 -14.12
N ALA A 139 -3.42 -6.24 -14.28
CA ALA A 139 -2.71 -5.60 -15.38
C ALA A 139 -1.39 -6.30 -15.64
N ARG A 140 -0.76 -5.97 -16.77
CA ARG A 140 0.62 -6.36 -17.10
C ARG A 140 1.44 -5.12 -17.34
N ASP A 141 2.57 -5.03 -16.66
CA ASP A 141 3.54 -3.95 -16.86
C ASP A 141 4.92 -4.39 -16.36
N SER A 142 5.93 -4.15 -17.16
CA SER A 142 7.31 -4.55 -16.88
C SER A 142 8.25 -3.37 -16.57
N SER A 143 7.71 -2.19 -16.30
CA SER A 143 8.50 -0.98 -16.08
C SER A 143 9.34 -1.03 -14.79
N LEU A 144 8.84 -1.72 -13.77
CA LEU A 144 9.53 -1.93 -12.50
C LEU A 144 9.57 -3.44 -12.20
N ASP A 145 10.77 -3.96 -12.00
CA ASP A 145 11.01 -5.41 -11.84
C ASP A 145 11.20 -5.84 -10.38
N SER A 146 11.49 -4.89 -9.50
CA SER A 146 11.79 -5.16 -8.10
C SER A 146 11.55 -3.94 -7.21
N GLY A 147 11.50 -4.14 -5.91
CA GLY A 147 11.41 -3.08 -4.93
C GLY A 147 10.65 -3.49 -3.66
N ALA A 148 10.57 -2.55 -2.73
CA ALA A 148 9.94 -2.69 -1.43
C ALA A 148 8.40 -2.60 -1.49
N ILE A 149 7.75 -2.80 -0.35
CA ILE A 149 6.32 -2.54 -0.18
C ILE A 149 6.10 -1.14 0.39
N GLY A 150 4.89 -0.60 0.19
CA GLY A 150 4.50 0.68 0.74
C GLY A 150 3.05 0.71 1.21
N LEU A 151 2.78 1.62 2.14
CA LEU A 151 1.44 2.07 2.49
C LEU A 151 1.29 3.50 1.98
N VAL A 152 0.23 3.77 1.25
CA VAL A 152 0.05 5.01 0.48
C VAL A 152 -1.17 5.76 0.97
N ILE A 153 -1.04 7.07 1.09
CA ILE A 153 -2.12 7.98 1.49
C ILE A 153 -2.02 9.27 0.70
N ALA A 154 -3.15 9.81 0.26
CA ALA A 154 -3.21 11.11 -0.39
C ALA A 154 -4.28 11.99 0.27
N ASP A 155 -3.90 13.22 0.60
CA ASP A 155 -4.77 14.27 1.10
C ASP A 155 -5.70 13.80 2.24
N GLY A 156 -5.13 13.27 3.32
CA GLY A 156 -5.97 12.82 4.42
C GLY A 156 -5.30 11.85 5.40
N ARG A 157 -6.11 10.93 5.91
CA ARG A 157 -5.73 10.00 6.99
C ARG A 157 -6.17 8.57 6.71
N SER A 158 -5.31 7.63 7.06
CA SER A 158 -5.66 6.21 7.07
C SER A 158 -5.03 5.49 8.25
N ALA A 159 -5.59 4.35 8.60
CA ALA A 159 -5.03 3.45 9.60
C ALA A 159 -4.78 2.08 8.97
N THR A 160 -3.71 1.41 9.40
CA THR A 160 -3.38 0.05 8.97
C THR A 160 -3.01 -0.79 10.16
N HIS A 161 -3.64 -1.95 10.31
CA HIS A 161 -3.45 -2.82 11.47
C HIS A 161 -2.26 -3.76 11.31
N LYS A 162 -2.16 -4.39 10.16
CA LYS A 162 -1.21 -5.45 9.88
C LYS A 162 -0.77 -5.37 8.43
N VAL A 163 0.50 -5.61 8.22
CA VAL A 163 1.07 -5.77 6.87
C VAL A 163 1.80 -7.10 6.80
N GLU A 164 1.48 -7.87 5.78
CA GLU A 164 2.05 -9.17 5.54
C GLU A 164 2.61 -9.24 4.13
N VAL A 165 3.82 -9.73 3.97
CA VAL A 165 4.44 -9.98 2.67
C VAL A 165 4.75 -11.45 2.53
N THR A 166 4.29 -12.04 1.44
CA THR A 166 4.52 -13.47 1.12
C THR A 166 5.12 -13.56 -0.26
N LYS A 167 6.18 -14.33 -0.41
CA LYS A 167 6.76 -14.60 -1.73
C LYS A 167 5.76 -15.40 -2.57
N THR A 168 5.64 -15.06 -3.86
CA THR A 168 4.96 -15.94 -4.84
C THR A 168 5.90 -17.07 -5.22
N ASP A 169 5.35 -18.27 -5.31
CA ASP A 169 6.11 -19.47 -5.70
C ASP A 169 6.29 -19.54 -7.21
#